data_c6af2793c030a98a6405077d855d9e27
#
_entry.id   c6af2793c030a98a6405077d855d9e27
#
_cell.length_a   1.000
_cell.length_b   1.000
_cell.length_c   1.000
_cell.angle_alpha   90.00
_cell.angle_beta   90.00
_cell.angle_gamma   90.00
#
_symmetry.space_group_name_H-M   'P 1'
#
loop_
_entity.id
_entity.type
_entity.pdbx_description
1 polymer ?
#
loop_
_entity_poly.entity_id
_entity_poly.type
_entity_poly.pdbx_seq_one_letter_code
_entity_poly.pdbx_strand_id
1 'polypeptide(L)'
;VDEEALCEALRAGTIAGAGTDVFCNEPPKPDDPLLNTPNLIVSPHSAAQTREAVIKMATMCVDGCLAVIRGEKWPFVADKKVYDHPRWAGK
;
A
#
# COMPACT_ATOMS: atom_id res chain seq x y z
N VAL A 1 7.75 -4.76 -6.03
CA VAL A 1 9.09 -4.62 -6.64
C VAL A 1 9.84 -5.92 -6.46
N ASP A 2 10.61 -6.32 -7.44
CA ASP A 2 11.59 -7.39 -7.31
C ASP A 2 12.84 -6.80 -6.63
N GLU A 3 13.03 -7.12 -5.37
CA GLU A 3 14.09 -6.52 -4.54
C GLU A 3 15.49 -7.01 -4.95
N GLU A 4 15.62 -8.25 -5.40
CA GLU A 4 16.89 -8.81 -5.87
C GLU A 4 17.35 -8.09 -7.14
N ALA A 5 16.45 -7.97 -8.13
CA ALA A 5 16.70 -7.22 -9.35
C ALA A 5 17.02 -5.74 -9.09
N LEU A 6 16.36 -5.13 -8.12
CA LEU A 6 16.62 -3.74 -7.71
C LEU A 6 18.03 -3.60 -7.13
N CYS A 7 18.42 -4.51 -6.24
CA CYS A 7 19.78 -4.53 -5.65
C CYS A 7 20.86 -4.68 -6.72
N GLU A 8 20.64 -5.59 -7.68
CA GLU A 8 21.57 -5.81 -8.78
C GLU A 8 21.71 -4.57 -9.67
N ALA A 9 20.60 -3.96 -10.06
CA ALA A 9 20.60 -2.76 -10.90
C ALA A 9 21.31 -1.58 -10.24
N LEU A 10 21.13 -1.38 -8.93
CA LEU A 10 21.80 -0.33 -8.16
C LEU A 10 23.30 -0.60 -8.04
N ARG A 11 23.71 -1.84 -7.74
CA ARG A 11 25.12 -2.22 -7.64
C ARG A 11 25.85 -2.13 -8.97
N ALA A 12 25.18 -2.49 -10.06
CA ALA A 12 25.72 -2.40 -11.41
C ALA A 12 25.71 -0.95 -11.96
N GLY A 13 25.06 -0.01 -11.28
CA GLY A 13 24.91 1.35 -11.77
C GLY A 13 23.98 1.49 -12.99
N THR A 14 23.16 0.47 -13.28
CA THR A 14 22.16 0.52 -14.36
C THR A 14 21.10 1.59 -14.10
N ILE A 15 20.82 1.83 -12.83
CA ILE A 15 20.02 2.95 -12.35
C ILE A 15 20.85 3.76 -11.35
N ALA A 16 20.65 5.07 -11.35
CA ALA A 16 21.45 6.00 -10.55
C ALA A 16 21.11 5.95 -9.04
N GLY A 17 19.89 5.59 -8.70
CA GLY A 17 19.40 5.50 -7.33
C GLY A 17 17.93 5.09 -7.29
N ALA A 18 17.46 4.74 -6.10
CA ALA A 18 16.06 4.40 -5.86
C ALA A 18 15.62 4.80 -4.46
N GLY A 19 14.30 4.89 -4.27
CA GLY A 19 13.67 5.02 -2.96
C GLY A 19 12.59 3.95 -2.81
N THR A 20 12.52 3.32 -1.64
CA THR A 20 11.44 2.38 -1.31
C THR A 20 10.88 2.63 0.07
N ASP A 21 9.56 2.53 0.18
CA ASP A 21 8.82 2.66 1.45
C ASP A 21 8.25 1.31 1.89
N VAL A 22 8.30 0.29 1.00
CA VAL A 22 7.67 -1.01 1.20
C VAL A 22 8.69 -2.11 0.94
N PHE A 23 8.65 -3.17 1.72
CA PHE A 23 9.54 -4.33 1.63
C PHE A 23 8.72 -5.60 1.42
N CYS A 24 9.30 -6.59 0.75
CA CYS A 24 8.67 -7.90 0.59
C CYS A 24 8.42 -8.58 1.95
N ASN A 25 9.35 -8.39 2.88
CA ASN A 25 9.19 -8.84 4.27
C ASN A 25 9.23 -7.63 5.20
N GLU A 26 8.15 -7.36 5.90
CA GLU A 26 8.03 -6.25 6.85
C GLU A 26 7.81 -6.76 8.28
N PRO A 27 8.63 -6.27 9.24
CA PRO A 27 9.81 -5.42 9.08
C PRO A 27 10.98 -6.17 8.43
N PRO A 28 11.83 -5.49 7.62
CA PRO A 28 13.03 -6.10 7.06
C PRO A 28 14.00 -6.47 8.18
N LYS A 29 14.73 -7.58 8.00
CA LYS A 29 15.75 -7.98 8.96
C LYS A 29 16.98 -7.08 8.85
N PRO A 30 17.78 -6.92 9.92
CA PRO A 30 18.98 -6.08 9.89
C PRO A 30 20.02 -6.50 8.85
N ASP A 31 20.04 -7.77 8.47
CA ASP A 31 20.93 -8.37 7.46
C ASP A 31 20.32 -8.41 6.05
N ASP A 32 19.15 -7.79 5.85
CA ASP A 32 18.49 -7.75 4.54
C ASP A 32 19.40 -7.10 3.50
N PRO A 33 19.67 -7.76 2.36
CA PRO A 33 20.54 -7.24 1.31
C PRO A 33 20.10 -5.87 0.79
N LEU A 34 18.79 -5.59 0.80
CA LEU A 34 18.21 -4.31 0.36
C LEU A 34 18.70 -3.15 1.23
N LEU A 35 18.75 -3.32 2.56
CA LEU A 35 19.21 -2.29 3.49
C LEU A 35 20.70 -1.94 3.33
N ASN A 36 21.49 -2.85 2.75
CA ASN A 36 22.92 -2.70 2.51
C ASN A 36 23.25 -2.38 1.04
N THR A 37 22.25 -2.00 0.26
CA THR A 37 22.44 -1.67 -1.16
C THR A 37 22.77 -0.18 -1.32
N PRO A 38 23.82 0.17 -2.11
CA PRO A 38 24.21 1.57 -2.31
C PRO A 38 23.14 2.34 -3.10
N ASN A 39 23.11 3.66 -2.92
CA ASN A 39 22.21 4.58 -3.64
C ASN A 39 20.72 4.24 -3.46
N LEU A 40 20.35 3.62 -2.36
CA LEU A 40 18.98 3.34 -1.97
C LEU A 40 18.61 4.14 -0.74
N ILE A 41 17.46 4.83 -0.81
CA ILE A 41 16.81 5.47 0.34
C ILE A 41 15.62 4.62 0.74
N VAL A 42 15.50 4.34 2.03
CA VAL A 42 14.40 3.55 2.58
C VAL A 42 13.60 4.35 3.60
N SER A 43 12.32 4.10 3.69
CA SER A 43 11.43 4.64 4.72
C SER A 43 10.53 3.53 5.29
N PRO A 44 9.99 3.69 6.51
CA PRO A 44 9.38 2.60 7.26
C PRO A 44 7.88 2.44 6.94
N HIS A 45 7.51 2.30 5.67
CA HIS A 45 6.13 2.14 5.20
C HIS A 45 5.22 3.28 5.70
N SER A 46 5.68 4.52 5.52
CA SER A 46 5.05 5.72 6.05
C SER A 46 4.61 6.74 4.99
N ALA A 47 4.68 6.39 3.71
CA ALA A 47 4.34 7.31 2.61
C ALA A 47 2.89 7.83 2.67
N ALA A 48 1.97 7.06 3.27
CA ALA A 48 0.58 7.47 3.47
C ALA A 48 0.36 8.36 4.70
N GLN A 49 1.40 8.67 5.48
CA GLN A 49 1.30 9.48 6.72
C GLN A 49 1.46 10.98 6.43
N THR A 50 0.83 11.48 5.38
CA THR A 50 0.65 12.92 5.18
C THR A 50 -0.68 13.36 5.77
N ARG A 51 -0.79 14.64 6.14
CA ARG A 51 -2.03 15.21 6.67
C ARG A 51 -3.21 14.97 5.72
N GLU A 52 -3.00 15.20 4.44
CA GLU A 52 -4.01 15.04 3.38
C GLU A 52 -4.44 13.59 3.23
N ALA A 53 -3.49 12.67 3.22
CA ALA A 53 -3.77 11.23 3.09
C ALA A 53 -4.54 10.71 4.30
N VAL A 54 -4.15 11.09 5.52
CA VAL A 54 -4.84 10.68 6.76
C VAL A 54 -6.27 11.19 6.79
N ILE A 55 -6.50 12.46 6.44
CA ILE A 55 -7.85 13.04 6.37
C ILE A 55 -8.69 12.30 5.32
N LYS A 56 -8.13 12.06 4.13
CA LYS A 56 -8.83 11.35 3.06
C LYS A 56 -9.18 9.92 3.44
N MET A 57 -8.25 9.18 4.02
CA MET A 57 -8.50 7.80 4.48
C MET A 57 -9.60 7.75 5.54
N ALA A 58 -9.53 8.63 6.54
CA ALA A 58 -10.54 8.69 7.59
C ALA A 58 -11.93 9.03 7.03
N THR A 59 -12.02 10.03 6.16
CA THR A 59 -13.29 10.45 5.53
C THR A 59 -13.86 9.31 4.67
N MET A 60 -13.04 8.69 3.83
CA MET A 60 -13.50 7.57 2.99
C MET A 60 -13.96 6.36 3.81
N CYS A 61 -13.31 6.10 4.93
CA CYS A 61 -13.72 5.03 5.85
C CYS A 61 -15.10 5.30 6.45
N VAL A 62 -15.32 6.52 6.94
CA VAL A 62 -16.62 6.94 7.51
C VAL A 62 -17.72 6.92 6.44
N ASP A 63 -17.46 7.47 5.26
CA ASP A 63 -18.41 7.48 4.14
C ASP A 63 -18.79 6.04 3.72
N GLY A 64 -17.84 5.14 3.67
CA GLY A 64 -18.09 3.73 3.39
C GLY A 64 -18.97 3.06 4.44
N CYS A 65 -18.71 3.31 5.72
CA CYS A 65 -19.55 2.82 6.82
C CYS A 65 -20.99 3.36 6.73
N LEU A 66 -21.12 4.65 6.48
CA LEU A 66 -22.44 5.29 6.35
C LEU A 66 -23.22 4.76 5.14
N ALA A 67 -22.56 4.54 4.00
CA ALA A 67 -23.17 3.94 2.83
C ALA A 67 -23.72 2.54 3.15
N VAL A 68 -22.93 1.70 3.81
CA VAL A 68 -23.37 0.35 4.21
C VAL A 68 -24.55 0.40 5.19
N ILE A 69 -24.53 1.29 6.17
CA ILE A 69 -25.64 1.49 7.13
C ILE A 69 -26.93 1.89 6.41
N ARG A 70 -26.84 2.74 5.37
CA ARG A 70 -27.97 3.16 4.54
C ARG A 70 -28.41 2.09 3.52
N GLY A 71 -27.69 0.97 3.42
CA GLY A 71 -27.96 -0.06 2.42
C GLY A 71 -27.48 0.29 1.01
N GLU A 72 -26.61 1.27 0.89
CA GLU A 72 -25.99 1.72 -0.36
C GLU A 72 -24.72 0.93 -0.65
N LYS A 73 -24.46 0.66 -1.93
CA LYS A 73 -23.22 -0.01 -2.35
C LYS A 73 -22.08 1.01 -2.39
N TRP A 74 -21.03 0.76 -1.60
CA TRP A 74 -19.81 1.58 -1.61
C TRP A 74 -18.90 1.19 -2.78
N PRO A 75 -18.48 2.15 -3.64
CA PRO A 75 -17.74 1.81 -4.85
C PRO A 75 -16.28 1.37 -4.60
N PHE A 76 -15.72 1.71 -3.43
CA PHE A 76 -14.31 1.47 -3.10
C PHE A 76 -14.11 0.27 -2.15
N VAL A 77 -14.97 -0.74 -2.25
CA VAL A 77 -14.76 -2.00 -1.52
C VAL A 77 -13.59 -2.78 -2.12
N ALA A 78 -12.86 -3.50 -1.27
CA ALA A 78 -11.70 -4.30 -1.68
C ALA A 78 -12.07 -5.43 -2.65
N ASP A 79 -13.24 -6.07 -2.45
CA ASP A 79 -13.77 -7.09 -3.36
C ASP A 79 -15.24 -6.80 -3.66
N LYS A 80 -15.53 -6.48 -4.92
CA LYS A 80 -16.90 -6.19 -5.37
C LYS A 80 -17.84 -7.40 -5.29
N LYS A 81 -17.31 -8.62 -5.23
CA LYS A 81 -18.10 -9.86 -5.04
C LYS A 81 -18.87 -9.87 -3.72
N VAL A 82 -18.49 -9.02 -2.75
CA VAL A 82 -19.28 -8.85 -1.52
C VAL A 82 -20.73 -8.49 -1.82
N TYR A 83 -21.01 -7.84 -2.94
CA TYR A 83 -22.34 -7.43 -3.35
C TYR A 83 -23.17 -8.54 -4.00
N ASP A 84 -22.58 -9.69 -4.27
CA ASP A 84 -23.28 -10.92 -4.72
C ASP A 84 -23.93 -11.66 -3.53
N HIS A 85 -23.58 -11.27 -2.29
CA HIS A 85 -24.16 -11.86 -1.10
C HIS A 85 -25.66 -11.51 -0.96
N PRO A 86 -26.53 -12.47 -0.53
CA PRO A 86 -27.99 -12.27 -0.46
C PRO A 86 -28.45 -11.03 0.32
N ARG A 87 -27.69 -10.55 1.30
CA ARG A 87 -28.01 -9.30 2.03
C ARG A 87 -28.11 -8.06 1.12
N TRP A 88 -27.53 -8.12 -0.08
CA TRP A 88 -27.54 -7.04 -1.06
C TRP A 88 -28.56 -7.25 -2.18
N ALA A 89 -29.29 -8.38 -2.16
CA ALA A 89 -30.32 -8.65 -3.16
C ALA A 89 -31.41 -7.59 -3.11
N GLY A 90 -31.71 -6.99 -4.26
CA GLY A 90 -32.72 -5.93 -4.38
C GLY A 90 -32.25 -4.52 -3.95
N LYS A 91 -30.96 -4.35 -3.72
CA LYS A 91 -30.35 -3.05 -3.37
C LYS A 91 -29.47 -2.51 -4.49
#